data_14380cbd520be1c4b2366ef4271deafe
#
_entry.id   14380cbd520be1c4b2366ef4271deafe
#
_cell.length_a   1.000
_cell.length_b   1.000
_cell.length_c   1.000
_cell.angle_alpha   90.00
_cell.angle_beta   90.00
_cell.angle_gamma   90.00
#
_symmetry.space_group_name_H-M   'P 1'
#
loop_
_entity.id
_entity.type
_entity.pdbx_description
1 polymer ?
#
loop_
_entity_poly.entity_id
_entity_poly.type
_entity_poly.pdbx_seq_one_letter_code
_entity_poly.pdbx_strand_id
1 'polypeptide(L)'
;MEEFASIIAQASEGGGNILIPAFAVGRTQEIIFHLGELYQKGKLKQQAVYLDSPMAIATTEVYHRYQDVFNSEDSAALRQGKSGSLHTFLPVLRYSRTTEESMALNRIQKGAIIIAGSGMCNGGRIRHHFKHNLWRRSSHVIIVGFQARGTPGRALVDGAKVLRLGGEGIAVNATIHTLGGFSAHASQSQLLDWIKNFEKPHPRLYLIHGEPGAKTAFRERLSQEGWSAEIPHHGESISF
;
A
#
# COMPACT_ATOMS: atom_id res chain seq x y z
N MET A 1 -7.56 -10.47 5.10
CA MET A 1 -7.50 -11.17 3.78
C MET A 1 -8.88 -11.36 3.15
N GLU A 2 -9.89 -11.74 3.89
CA GLU A 2 -11.26 -11.90 3.37
C GLU A 2 -11.83 -10.59 2.79
N GLU A 3 -11.60 -9.47 3.45
CA GLU A 3 -12.02 -8.16 2.95
C GLU A 3 -11.35 -7.81 1.60
N PHE A 4 -10.04 -8.05 1.46
CA PHE A 4 -9.35 -7.85 0.17
C PHE A 4 -9.95 -8.71 -0.94
N ALA A 5 -10.18 -10.00 -0.66
CA ALA A 5 -10.82 -10.92 -1.60
C ALA A 5 -12.24 -10.45 -2.01
N SER A 6 -13.03 -9.97 -1.04
CA SER A 6 -14.37 -9.43 -1.27
C SER A 6 -14.35 -8.20 -2.19
N ILE A 7 -13.43 -7.25 -1.95
CA ILE A 7 -13.28 -6.06 -2.79
C ILE A 7 -12.86 -6.45 -4.22
N ILE A 8 -11.89 -7.37 -4.37
CA ILE A 8 -11.46 -7.86 -5.70
C ILE A 8 -12.64 -8.52 -6.44
N ALA A 9 -13.46 -9.31 -5.75
CA ALA A 9 -14.63 -9.95 -6.35
C ALA A 9 -15.68 -8.91 -6.79
N GLN A 10 -16.02 -7.98 -5.91
CA GLN A 10 -16.98 -6.89 -6.20
C GLN A 10 -16.54 -6.05 -7.41
N ALA A 11 -15.25 -5.69 -7.46
CA ALA A 11 -14.70 -4.94 -8.59
C ALA A 11 -14.72 -5.74 -9.90
N SER A 12 -14.62 -7.06 -9.82
CA SER A 12 -14.74 -7.95 -11.00
C SER A 12 -16.16 -7.93 -11.59
N GLU A 13 -17.17 -7.94 -10.74
CA GLU A 13 -18.58 -7.90 -11.17
C GLU A 13 -18.90 -6.59 -11.89
N GLY A 14 -18.39 -5.45 -11.40
CA GLY A 14 -18.50 -4.15 -12.03
C GLY A 14 -17.72 -4.02 -13.34
N GLY A 15 -16.81 -4.94 -13.62
CA GLY A 15 -16.01 -5.03 -14.85
C GLY A 15 -14.99 -3.91 -15.06
N GLY A 16 -14.81 -3.00 -14.11
CA GLY A 16 -13.86 -1.87 -14.21
C GLY A 16 -12.42 -2.25 -13.89
N ASN A 17 -11.54 -1.24 -13.94
CA ASN A 17 -10.16 -1.39 -13.50
C ASN A 17 -10.04 -1.20 -11.99
N ILE A 18 -9.06 -1.86 -11.39
CA ILE A 18 -8.68 -1.69 -9.99
C ILE A 18 -7.32 -1.00 -9.95
N LEU A 19 -7.23 0.12 -9.24
CA LEU A 19 -6.00 0.87 -9.03
C LEU A 19 -5.53 0.66 -7.59
N ILE A 20 -4.28 0.26 -7.41
CA ILE A 20 -3.70 0.03 -6.08
C ILE A 20 -2.44 0.89 -5.92
N PRO A 21 -2.54 2.06 -5.28
CA PRO A 21 -1.37 2.85 -4.91
C PRO A 21 -0.53 2.07 -3.89
N ALA A 22 0.74 1.83 -4.21
CA ALA A 22 1.62 1.08 -3.33
C ALA A 22 3.03 1.63 -3.31
N PHE A 23 3.72 1.49 -2.17
CA PHE A 23 5.15 1.71 -2.07
C PHE A 23 5.89 0.60 -2.82
N ALA A 24 7.02 0.95 -3.45
CA ALA A 24 7.78 0.04 -4.30
C ALA A 24 8.37 -1.15 -3.53
N VAL A 25 8.70 -0.95 -2.25
CA VAL A 25 9.32 -1.95 -1.37
C VAL A 25 8.33 -2.43 -0.33
N GLY A 26 8.22 -3.72 -0.14
CA GLY A 26 7.39 -4.40 0.85
C GLY A 26 5.93 -4.50 0.42
N ARG A 27 5.19 -3.38 0.42
CA ARG A 27 3.75 -3.34 0.16
C ARG A 27 3.35 -3.90 -1.21
N THR A 28 4.08 -3.56 -2.25
CA THR A 28 3.83 -4.07 -3.61
C THR A 28 3.98 -5.60 -3.66
N GLN A 29 5.02 -6.15 -3.03
CA GLN A 29 5.28 -7.58 -3.03
C GLN A 29 4.22 -8.35 -2.26
N GLU A 30 3.77 -7.81 -1.14
CA GLU A 30 2.69 -8.37 -0.33
C GLU A 30 1.35 -8.41 -1.11
N ILE A 31 1.01 -7.32 -1.82
CA ILE A 31 -0.18 -7.29 -2.68
C ILE A 31 -0.09 -8.35 -3.78
N ILE A 32 1.07 -8.45 -4.45
CA ILE A 32 1.29 -9.45 -5.52
C ILE A 32 1.14 -10.86 -4.96
N PHE A 33 1.68 -11.13 -3.77
CA PHE A 33 1.56 -12.42 -3.10
C PHE A 33 0.09 -12.78 -2.87
N HIS A 34 -0.68 -11.88 -2.27
CA HIS A 34 -2.09 -12.14 -2.01
C HIS A 34 -2.97 -12.23 -3.28
N LEU A 35 -2.64 -11.49 -4.33
CA LEU A 35 -3.29 -11.68 -5.63
C LEU A 35 -2.96 -13.06 -6.22
N GLY A 36 -1.73 -13.55 -6.02
CA GLY A 36 -1.34 -14.90 -6.38
C GLY A 36 -2.15 -15.95 -5.63
N GLU A 37 -2.31 -15.83 -4.31
CA GLU A 37 -3.18 -16.71 -3.53
C GLU A 37 -4.62 -16.73 -4.05
N LEU A 38 -5.18 -15.55 -4.39
CA LEU A 38 -6.52 -15.45 -4.95
C LEU A 38 -6.61 -16.12 -6.31
N TYR A 39 -5.56 -15.98 -7.13
CA TYR A 39 -5.48 -16.65 -8.43
C TYR A 39 -5.47 -18.18 -8.27
N GLN A 40 -4.61 -18.72 -7.40
CA GLN A 40 -4.51 -20.16 -7.14
C GLN A 40 -5.83 -20.74 -6.60
N LYS A 41 -6.59 -19.95 -5.82
CA LYS A 41 -7.92 -20.31 -5.32
C LYS A 41 -9.05 -20.09 -6.35
N GLY A 42 -8.74 -19.68 -7.60
CA GLY A 42 -9.73 -19.39 -8.65
C GLY A 42 -10.62 -18.18 -8.37
N LYS A 43 -10.23 -17.33 -7.40
CA LYS A 43 -10.99 -16.14 -6.95
C LYS A 43 -10.59 -14.85 -7.65
N LEU A 44 -9.48 -14.81 -8.39
CA LEU A 44 -9.05 -13.67 -9.19
C LEU A 44 -9.62 -13.79 -10.61
N LYS A 45 -10.52 -12.91 -10.98
CA LYS A 45 -11.22 -12.92 -12.29
C LYS A 45 -10.69 -11.88 -13.27
N GLN A 46 -9.82 -10.99 -12.83
CA GLN A 46 -9.19 -9.96 -13.66
C GLN A 46 -8.26 -10.61 -14.70
N GLN A 47 -8.25 -10.01 -15.90
CA GLN A 47 -7.51 -10.54 -17.06
C GLN A 47 -6.00 -10.32 -16.95
N ALA A 48 -5.60 -9.25 -16.25
CA ALA A 48 -4.21 -8.91 -16.04
C ALA A 48 -3.99 -8.13 -14.74
N VAL A 49 -2.82 -8.35 -14.13
CA VAL A 49 -2.27 -7.57 -13.03
C VAL A 49 -1.03 -6.86 -13.57
N TYR A 50 -1.04 -5.54 -13.61
CA TYR A 50 0.08 -4.74 -14.07
C TYR A 50 0.84 -4.17 -12.89
N LEU A 51 2.15 -4.46 -12.82
CA LEU A 51 3.08 -3.75 -11.95
C LEU A 51 3.73 -2.63 -12.76
N ASP A 52 3.25 -1.40 -12.55
CA ASP A 52 3.68 -0.21 -13.28
C ASP A 52 4.55 0.72 -12.42
N SER A 53 5.73 0.22 -12.09
CA SER A 53 6.77 0.93 -11.34
C SER A 53 8.12 0.27 -11.57
N PRO A 54 9.09 0.90 -12.26
CA PRO A 54 10.43 0.33 -12.49
C PRO A 54 11.11 -0.08 -11.19
N MET A 55 11.03 0.76 -10.15
CA MET A 55 11.61 0.45 -8.83
C MET A 55 10.93 -0.77 -8.18
N ALA A 56 9.60 -0.84 -8.23
CA ALA A 56 8.87 -1.97 -7.65
C ALA A 56 9.15 -3.27 -8.40
N ILE A 57 9.31 -3.22 -9.72
CA ILE A 57 9.71 -4.38 -10.54
C ILE A 57 11.09 -4.87 -10.10
N ALA A 58 12.10 -3.98 -10.03
CA ALA A 58 13.44 -4.34 -9.59
C ALA A 58 13.44 -4.92 -8.17
N THR A 59 12.68 -4.32 -7.25
CA THR A 59 12.50 -4.85 -5.89
C THR A 59 11.87 -6.24 -5.90
N THR A 60 10.84 -6.46 -6.71
CA THR A 60 10.17 -7.77 -6.82
C THR A 60 11.10 -8.85 -7.34
N GLU A 61 12.01 -8.50 -8.27
CA GLU A 61 13.06 -9.40 -8.75
C GLU A 61 14.07 -9.76 -7.64
N VAL A 62 14.41 -8.81 -6.75
CA VAL A 62 15.23 -9.10 -5.57
C VAL A 62 14.50 -10.04 -4.62
N TYR A 63 13.22 -9.77 -4.29
CA TYR A 63 12.41 -10.65 -3.46
C TYR A 63 12.34 -12.08 -4.03
N HIS A 64 12.16 -12.20 -5.34
CA HIS A 64 12.14 -13.50 -5.99
C HIS A 64 13.50 -14.23 -5.90
N ARG A 65 14.60 -13.51 -6.03
CA ARG A 65 15.97 -14.08 -5.92
C ARG A 65 16.26 -14.63 -4.52
N TYR A 66 15.75 -13.98 -3.49
CA TYR A 66 16.00 -14.31 -2.09
C TYR A 66 14.80 -14.93 -1.38
N GLN A 67 13.93 -15.62 -2.12
CA GLN A 67 12.72 -16.25 -1.55
C GLN A 67 13.02 -17.30 -0.46
N ASP A 68 14.26 -17.83 -0.40
CA ASP A 68 14.68 -18.80 0.59
C ASP A 68 14.81 -18.21 2.01
N VAL A 69 14.88 -16.88 2.13
CA VAL A 69 14.90 -16.18 3.44
C VAL A 69 13.50 -15.83 3.95
N PHE A 70 12.44 -16.16 3.20
CA PHE A 70 11.06 -16.00 3.65
C PHE A 70 10.74 -17.05 4.71
N ASN A 71 9.67 -16.78 5.49
CA ASN A 71 9.18 -17.79 6.40
C ASN A 71 8.74 -19.08 5.64
N SER A 72 8.68 -20.19 6.35
CA SER A 72 8.42 -21.51 5.75
C SER A 72 7.03 -21.60 5.10
N GLU A 73 6.03 -20.87 5.62
CA GLU A 73 4.66 -20.88 5.12
C GLU A 73 4.55 -20.12 3.79
N ASP A 74 5.11 -18.92 3.70
CA ASP A 74 5.12 -18.11 2.48
C ASP A 74 5.96 -18.78 1.39
N SER A 75 7.10 -19.36 1.78
CA SER A 75 7.96 -20.13 0.86
C SER A 75 7.24 -21.37 0.31
N ALA A 76 6.46 -22.08 1.15
CA ALA A 76 5.67 -23.21 0.71
C ALA A 76 4.57 -22.81 -0.26
N ALA A 77 3.86 -21.70 -0.01
CA ALA A 77 2.84 -21.18 -0.90
C ALA A 77 3.40 -20.82 -2.29
N LEU A 78 4.56 -20.17 -2.35
CA LEU A 78 5.26 -19.84 -3.60
C LEU A 78 5.74 -21.10 -4.36
N ARG A 79 6.17 -22.15 -3.64
CA ARG A 79 6.65 -23.41 -4.24
C ARG A 79 5.53 -24.33 -4.72
N GLN A 80 4.30 -24.19 -4.27
CA GLN A 80 3.14 -24.96 -4.76
C GLN A 80 2.85 -24.67 -6.25
N GLY A 81 3.28 -23.56 -6.81
CA GLY A 81 3.43 -23.42 -8.25
C GLY A 81 4.60 -24.29 -8.75
N LYS A 82 4.33 -25.18 -9.72
CA LYS A 82 5.25 -26.25 -10.24
C LYS A 82 6.69 -25.85 -10.57
N SER A 83 7.09 -24.58 -10.47
CA SER A 83 8.46 -24.09 -10.75
C SER A 83 9.00 -23.07 -9.75
N GLY A 84 8.30 -22.78 -8.64
CA GLY A 84 8.74 -21.76 -7.68
C GLY A 84 8.84 -20.33 -8.25
N SER A 85 8.32 -20.11 -9.45
CA SER A 85 8.37 -18.83 -10.16
C SER A 85 7.14 -17.99 -9.86
N LEU A 86 7.33 -16.69 -9.64
CA LEU A 86 6.24 -15.72 -9.48
C LEU A 86 5.29 -15.73 -10.70
N HIS A 87 5.82 -15.98 -11.91
CA HIS A 87 5.01 -16.11 -13.12
C HIS A 87 4.11 -17.37 -13.12
N THR A 88 4.52 -18.43 -12.44
CA THR A 88 3.67 -19.61 -12.26
C THR A 88 2.64 -19.38 -11.16
N PHE A 89 3.03 -18.67 -10.12
CA PHE A 89 2.15 -18.34 -9.00
C PHE A 89 1.06 -17.32 -9.37
N LEU A 90 1.40 -16.31 -10.19
CA LEU A 90 0.46 -15.31 -10.70
C LEU A 90 0.68 -15.11 -12.21
N PRO A 91 0.19 -16.03 -13.08
CA PRO A 91 0.46 -16.00 -14.53
C PRO A 91 -0.08 -14.77 -15.26
N VAL A 92 -1.03 -14.06 -14.65
CA VAL A 92 -1.62 -12.83 -15.19
C VAL A 92 -0.81 -11.57 -14.84
N LEU A 93 0.29 -11.70 -14.08
CA LEU A 93 1.19 -10.58 -13.76
C LEU A 93 1.96 -10.13 -15.01
N ARG A 94 1.98 -8.82 -15.24
CA ARG A 94 2.68 -8.14 -16.32
C ARG A 94 3.49 -6.99 -15.77
N TYR A 95 4.72 -6.81 -16.24
CA TYR A 95 5.59 -5.70 -15.86
C TYR A 95 5.52 -4.61 -16.93
N SER A 96 5.31 -3.37 -16.49
CA SER A 96 5.38 -2.17 -17.31
C SER A 96 6.65 -1.40 -16.94
N ARG A 97 7.69 -1.54 -17.75
CA ARG A 97 9.02 -0.99 -17.46
C ARG A 97 9.19 0.40 -18.07
N THR A 98 8.77 0.57 -19.31
CA THR A 98 8.97 1.82 -20.05
C THR A 98 7.82 2.79 -19.86
N THR A 99 8.01 4.02 -20.30
CA THR A 99 6.97 5.05 -20.30
C THR A 99 5.86 4.71 -21.32
N GLU A 100 6.24 4.18 -22.47
CA GLU A 100 5.33 3.78 -23.55
C GLU A 100 4.41 2.65 -23.09
N GLU A 101 4.96 1.65 -22.40
CA GLU A 101 4.17 0.56 -21.81
C GLU A 101 3.19 1.10 -20.76
N SER A 102 3.64 2.00 -19.88
CA SER A 102 2.80 2.66 -18.87
C SER A 102 1.67 3.46 -19.53
N MET A 103 1.96 4.23 -20.57
CA MET A 103 0.96 5.00 -21.32
C MET A 103 -0.06 4.08 -22.02
N ALA A 104 0.35 2.92 -22.49
CA ALA A 104 -0.55 1.95 -23.12
C ALA A 104 -1.63 1.44 -22.14
N LEU A 105 -1.31 1.35 -20.83
CA LEU A 105 -2.28 0.95 -19.81
C LEU A 105 -3.47 1.92 -19.69
N ASN A 106 -3.29 3.18 -20.05
CA ASN A 106 -4.36 4.18 -20.00
C ASN A 106 -5.51 3.88 -20.99
N ARG A 107 -5.26 3.02 -22.01
CA ARG A 107 -6.25 2.57 -22.99
C ARG A 107 -7.10 1.41 -22.47
N ILE A 108 -6.68 0.74 -21.41
CA ILE A 108 -7.41 -0.38 -20.81
C ILE A 108 -8.61 0.18 -20.06
N GLN A 109 -9.80 -0.25 -20.46
CA GLN A 109 -11.04 0.27 -19.89
C GLN A 109 -11.60 -0.59 -18.77
N LYS A 110 -11.26 -1.90 -18.75
CA LYS A 110 -11.84 -2.87 -17.82
C LYS A 110 -10.95 -4.10 -17.60
N GLY A 111 -11.16 -4.78 -16.49
CA GLY A 111 -10.58 -6.10 -16.23
C GLY A 111 -9.11 -6.11 -15.85
N ALA A 112 -8.51 -4.96 -15.53
CA ALA A 112 -7.12 -4.88 -15.10
C ALA A 112 -7.00 -4.46 -13.62
N ILE A 113 -6.00 -5.01 -12.95
CA ILE A 113 -5.44 -4.46 -11.70
C ILE A 113 -4.16 -3.73 -12.07
N ILE A 114 -4.02 -2.47 -11.64
CA ILE A 114 -2.83 -1.66 -11.87
C ILE A 114 -2.24 -1.28 -10.52
N ILE A 115 -1.05 -1.81 -10.23
CA ILE A 115 -0.28 -1.50 -9.02
C ILE A 115 0.81 -0.51 -9.41
N ALA A 116 0.81 0.68 -8.82
CA ALA A 116 1.76 1.74 -9.16
C ALA A 116 2.12 2.62 -7.96
N GLY A 117 3.35 3.15 -7.94
CA GLY A 117 3.80 4.15 -6.96
C GLY A 117 3.27 5.56 -7.29
N SER A 118 3.18 6.41 -6.30
CA SER A 118 3.54 6.31 -4.90
C SER A 118 2.36 5.85 -4.03
N GLY A 119 2.66 5.24 -2.86
CA GLY A 119 1.63 4.73 -1.95
C GLY A 119 0.71 5.79 -1.34
N MET A 120 1.16 7.06 -1.26
CA MET A 120 0.33 8.20 -0.80
C MET A 120 -0.15 9.09 -1.96
N CYS A 121 0.04 8.66 -3.20
CA CYS A 121 -0.39 9.33 -4.43
C CYS A 121 0.23 10.71 -4.69
N ASN A 122 1.30 11.08 -3.96
CA ASN A 122 1.99 12.36 -4.13
C ASN A 122 2.75 12.48 -5.46
N GLY A 123 3.17 11.35 -6.02
CA GLY A 123 3.99 11.26 -7.23
C GLY A 123 3.80 9.93 -7.94
N GLY A 124 4.68 9.65 -8.89
CA GLY A 124 4.72 8.38 -9.60
C GLY A 124 3.61 8.18 -10.61
N ARG A 125 3.61 7.00 -11.21
CA ARG A 125 2.73 6.64 -12.32
C ARG A 125 1.26 6.50 -11.92
N ILE A 126 0.97 6.23 -10.66
CA ILE A 126 -0.41 6.15 -10.15
C ILE A 126 -1.22 7.41 -10.45
N ARG A 127 -0.58 8.61 -10.43
CA ARG A 127 -1.26 9.87 -10.72
C ARG A 127 -1.77 9.93 -12.18
N HIS A 128 -1.03 9.36 -13.12
CA HIS A 128 -1.46 9.25 -14.51
C HIS A 128 -2.64 8.29 -14.64
N HIS A 129 -2.58 7.13 -13.98
CA HIS A 129 -3.70 6.19 -13.97
C HIS A 129 -4.95 6.77 -13.33
N PHE A 130 -4.81 7.61 -12.29
CA PHE A 130 -5.94 8.31 -11.69
C PHE A 130 -6.63 9.26 -12.68
N LYS A 131 -5.88 10.01 -13.50
CA LYS A 131 -6.46 10.87 -14.54
C LYS A 131 -7.36 10.11 -15.51
N HIS A 132 -7.03 8.87 -15.82
CA HIS A 132 -7.75 8.05 -16.78
C HIS A 132 -8.84 7.16 -16.19
N ASN A 133 -8.88 6.98 -14.87
CA ASN A 133 -9.77 6.01 -14.23
C ASN A 133 -10.69 6.58 -13.14
N LEU A 134 -10.28 7.61 -12.38
CA LEU A 134 -11.07 8.10 -11.23
C LEU A 134 -12.48 8.59 -11.59
N TRP A 135 -12.66 9.15 -12.78
CA TRP A 135 -13.96 9.63 -13.24
C TRP A 135 -14.93 8.51 -13.69
N ARG A 136 -14.45 7.28 -13.82
CA ARG A 136 -15.24 6.12 -14.24
C ARG A 136 -15.89 5.47 -13.04
N ARG A 137 -17.21 5.33 -13.05
CA ARG A 137 -17.99 4.71 -11.96
C ARG A 137 -17.67 3.22 -11.75
N SER A 138 -17.24 2.52 -12.80
CA SER A 138 -16.86 1.11 -12.73
C SER A 138 -15.46 0.88 -12.16
N SER A 139 -14.63 1.93 -12.05
CA SER A 139 -13.28 1.80 -11.51
C SER A 139 -13.29 1.74 -9.99
N HIS A 140 -12.29 1.03 -9.44
CA HIS A 140 -12.08 0.90 -8.01
C HIS A 140 -10.67 1.35 -7.65
N VAL A 141 -10.52 1.98 -6.50
CA VAL A 141 -9.21 2.30 -5.90
C VAL A 141 -9.12 1.60 -4.56
N ILE A 142 -8.07 0.82 -4.35
CA ILE A 142 -7.84 0.12 -3.08
C ILE A 142 -6.65 0.76 -2.38
N ILE A 143 -6.91 1.48 -1.31
CA ILE A 143 -5.90 2.08 -0.44
C ILE A 143 -5.48 1.04 0.60
N VAL A 144 -4.23 0.62 0.54
CA VAL A 144 -3.65 -0.48 1.34
C VAL A 144 -2.69 -0.02 2.42
N GLY A 145 -2.70 1.26 2.77
CA GLY A 145 -1.80 1.80 3.77
C GLY A 145 -2.22 3.18 4.26
N PHE A 146 -1.57 3.63 5.31
CA PHE A 146 -1.81 4.95 5.89
C PHE A 146 -1.65 6.07 4.86
N GLN A 147 -2.54 7.05 4.92
CA GLN A 147 -2.52 8.24 4.08
C GLN A 147 -2.35 9.49 4.96
N ALA A 148 -1.21 10.15 4.86
CA ALA A 148 -0.91 11.34 5.64
C ALA A 148 -1.77 12.53 5.21
N ARG A 149 -2.08 13.43 6.14
CA ARG A 149 -2.81 14.68 5.88
C ARG A 149 -2.13 15.48 4.76
N GLY A 150 -2.92 16.10 3.91
CA GLY A 150 -2.43 16.89 2.78
C GLY A 150 -2.02 16.07 1.56
N THR A 151 -2.11 14.74 1.59
CA THR A 151 -1.81 13.89 0.44
C THR A 151 -3.04 13.64 -0.43
N PRO A 152 -2.87 13.42 -1.75
CA PRO A 152 -3.97 13.05 -2.63
C PRO A 152 -4.66 11.75 -2.22
N GLY A 153 -3.90 10.77 -1.71
CA GLY A 153 -4.47 9.53 -1.19
C GLY A 153 -5.37 9.77 0.02
N ARG A 154 -4.99 10.69 0.92
CA ARG A 154 -5.84 11.10 2.06
C ARG A 154 -7.11 11.80 1.59
N ALA A 155 -7.03 12.67 0.60
CA ALA A 155 -8.22 13.31 0.04
C ALA A 155 -9.22 12.27 -0.52
N LEU A 156 -8.75 11.20 -1.17
CA LEU A 156 -9.61 10.10 -1.63
C LEU A 156 -10.28 9.37 -0.47
N VAL A 157 -9.53 9.05 0.59
CA VAL A 157 -10.06 8.38 1.79
C VAL A 157 -11.11 9.25 2.50
N ASP A 158 -10.88 10.57 2.53
CA ASP A 158 -11.82 11.53 3.13
C ASP A 158 -13.04 11.83 2.23
N GLY A 159 -13.17 11.17 1.06
CA GLY A 159 -14.35 11.25 0.20
C GLY A 159 -14.37 12.45 -0.75
N ALA A 160 -13.21 12.98 -1.14
CA ALA A 160 -13.10 14.05 -2.12
C ALA A 160 -13.87 13.73 -3.41
N LYS A 161 -14.71 14.66 -3.88
CA LYS A 161 -15.44 14.52 -5.15
C LYS A 161 -14.61 14.94 -6.36
N VAL A 162 -13.56 15.72 -6.12
CA VAL A 162 -12.60 16.16 -7.14
C VAL A 162 -11.20 16.05 -6.55
N LEU A 163 -10.31 15.37 -7.27
CA LEU A 163 -8.89 15.25 -6.90
C LEU A 163 -8.07 16.15 -7.82
N ARG A 164 -7.24 17.06 -7.26
CA ARG A 164 -6.35 17.91 -8.04
C ARG A 164 -5.02 17.23 -8.30
N LEU A 165 -4.68 17.00 -9.58
CA LEU A 165 -3.45 16.33 -10.00
C LEU A 165 -2.76 17.15 -11.11
N GLY A 166 -1.59 17.74 -10.78
CA GLY A 166 -0.84 18.54 -11.76
C GLY A 166 -1.61 19.76 -12.31
N GLY A 167 -2.40 20.43 -11.47
CA GLY A 167 -3.20 21.59 -11.84
C GLY A 167 -4.59 21.25 -12.38
N GLU A 168 -4.86 20.01 -12.76
CA GLU A 168 -6.16 19.56 -13.28
C GLU A 168 -7.06 19.01 -12.17
N GLY A 169 -8.36 19.30 -12.23
CA GLY A 169 -9.38 18.72 -11.35
C GLY A 169 -9.99 17.47 -11.98
N ILE A 170 -9.78 16.32 -11.37
CA ILE A 170 -10.32 15.03 -11.83
C ILE A 170 -11.51 14.64 -10.95
N ALA A 171 -12.67 14.42 -11.55
CA ALA A 171 -13.85 13.94 -10.83
C ALA A 171 -13.58 12.55 -10.22
N VAL A 172 -14.00 12.34 -8.98
CA VAL A 172 -13.87 11.06 -8.28
C VAL A 172 -15.25 10.38 -8.26
N ASN A 173 -15.48 9.53 -9.24
CA ASN A 173 -16.67 8.68 -9.37
C ASN A 173 -16.35 7.20 -9.08
N ALA A 174 -15.05 6.84 -9.09
CA ALA A 174 -14.58 5.50 -8.74
C ALA A 174 -14.90 5.18 -7.28
N THR A 175 -15.13 3.89 -6.99
CA THR A 175 -15.30 3.42 -5.61
C THR A 175 -13.95 3.38 -4.91
N ILE A 176 -13.86 4.02 -3.75
CA ILE A 176 -12.66 4.05 -2.92
C ILE A 176 -12.81 3.06 -1.77
N HIS A 177 -11.89 2.11 -1.69
CA HIS A 177 -11.80 1.13 -0.61
C HIS A 177 -10.58 1.41 0.23
N THR A 178 -10.68 1.21 1.55
CA THR A 178 -9.58 1.36 2.49
C THR A 178 -9.40 0.06 3.26
N LEU A 179 -8.21 -0.53 3.18
CA LEU A 179 -7.88 -1.77 3.86
C LEU A 179 -6.89 -1.52 5.00
N GLY A 180 -7.26 -1.92 6.22
CA GLY A 180 -6.45 -1.73 7.42
C GLY A 180 -5.41 -2.81 7.69
N GLY A 181 -5.57 -4.02 7.18
CA GLY A 181 -4.80 -5.20 7.58
C GLY A 181 -3.38 -5.32 7.01
N PHE A 182 -2.95 -4.38 6.18
CA PHE A 182 -1.65 -4.40 5.52
C PHE A 182 -0.57 -3.55 6.24
N SER A 183 -0.80 -3.04 7.45
CA SER A 183 0.20 -2.22 8.13
C SER A 183 1.29 -3.08 8.77
N ALA A 184 2.55 -2.80 8.42
CA ALA A 184 3.73 -3.34 9.10
C ALA A 184 4.23 -2.42 10.23
N HIS A 185 3.55 -1.31 10.49
CA HIS A 185 3.90 -0.40 11.59
C HIS A 185 3.39 -0.97 12.91
N ALA A 186 4.20 -0.83 13.95
CA ALA A 186 3.79 -1.16 15.30
C ALA A 186 2.58 -0.33 15.75
N SER A 187 1.62 -0.98 16.40
CA SER A 187 0.50 -0.30 17.06
C SER A 187 0.97 0.45 18.31
N GLN A 188 0.12 1.32 18.84
CA GLN A 188 0.40 2.05 20.10
C GLN A 188 0.73 1.08 21.25
N SER A 189 0.00 -0.03 21.38
CA SER A 189 0.26 -1.05 22.40
C SER A 189 1.60 -1.74 22.20
N GLN A 190 1.94 -2.11 20.98
CA GLN A 190 3.24 -2.74 20.67
C GLN A 190 4.42 -1.80 20.95
N LEU A 191 4.28 -0.49 20.63
CA LEU A 191 5.29 0.51 20.97
C LEU A 191 5.44 0.65 22.49
N LEU A 192 4.33 0.64 23.25
CA LEU A 192 4.35 0.68 24.70
C LEU A 192 5.02 -0.56 25.30
N ASP A 193 4.68 -1.75 24.80
CA ASP A 193 5.28 -3.00 25.24
C ASP A 193 6.78 -3.03 24.95
N TRP A 194 7.21 -2.48 23.80
CA TRP A 194 8.63 -2.35 23.49
C TRP A 194 9.36 -1.41 24.47
N ILE A 195 8.76 -0.25 24.79
CA ILE A 195 9.33 0.73 25.72
C ILE A 195 9.46 0.15 27.14
N LYS A 196 8.53 -0.69 27.58
CA LYS A 196 8.56 -1.34 28.90
C LYS A 196 9.77 -2.27 29.13
N ASN A 197 10.51 -2.62 28.08
CA ASN A 197 11.73 -3.42 28.22
C ASN A 197 12.97 -2.60 28.66
N PHE A 198 12.88 -1.27 28.71
CA PHE A 198 13.97 -0.44 29.22
C PHE A 198 13.93 -0.38 30.75
N GLU A 199 15.04 -0.72 31.37
CA GLU A 199 15.22 -0.65 32.83
C GLU A 199 15.46 0.79 33.31
N LYS A 200 15.34 1.02 34.61
CA LYS A 200 15.67 2.32 35.25
C LYS A 200 17.19 2.51 35.35
N PRO A 201 17.70 3.75 35.18
CA PRO A 201 16.94 4.97 34.87
C PRO A 201 16.36 4.94 33.45
N HIS A 202 15.08 5.34 33.33
CA HIS A 202 14.42 5.35 32.02
C HIS A 202 15.11 6.31 31.05
N PRO A 203 15.27 5.93 29.77
CA PRO A 203 15.80 6.83 28.76
C PRO A 203 14.86 8.01 28.49
N ARG A 204 15.41 9.12 28.01
CA ARG A 204 14.60 10.23 27.47
C ARG A 204 13.94 9.77 26.16
N LEU A 205 12.63 9.98 26.07
CA LEU A 205 11.84 9.58 24.90
C LEU A 205 11.47 10.79 24.06
N TYR A 206 11.66 10.69 22.75
CA TYR A 206 11.29 11.70 21.77
C TYR A 206 10.37 11.10 20.72
N LEU A 207 9.16 11.68 20.56
CA LEU A 207 8.15 11.26 19.59
C LEU A 207 8.26 12.13 18.35
N ILE A 208 9.03 11.69 17.35
CA ILE A 208 9.38 12.52 16.18
C ILE A 208 8.59 12.19 14.92
N HIS A 209 8.09 10.97 14.75
CA HIS A 209 7.37 10.53 13.54
C HIS A 209 5.91 10.25 13.87
N GLY A 210 4.98 10.87 13.11
CA GLY A 210 3.54 10.72 13.31
C GLY A 210 2.78 12.05 13.27
N GLU A 211 1.46 11.97 13.08
CA GLU A 211 0.59 13.14 13.10
C GLU A 211 0.52 13.75 14.52
N PRO A 212 0.31 15.08 14.65
CA PRO A 212 0.30 15.74 15.97
C PRO A 212 -0.64 15.10 16.99
N GLY A 213 -1.87 14.78 16.58
CA GLY A 213 -2.86 14.13 17.45
C GLY A 213 -2.42 12.74 17.92
N ALA A 214 -1.82 11.94 17.04
CA ALA A 214 -1.32 10.61 17.40
C ALA A 214 -0.15 10.69 18.38
N LYS A 215 0.78 11.63 18.18
CA LYS A 215 1.90 11.86 19.11
C LYS A 215 1.42 12.31 20.47
N THR A 216 0.45 13.23 20.53
CA THR A 216 -0.13 13.71 21.78
C THR A 216 -0.81 12.57 22.54
N ALA A 217 -1.67 11.80 21.89
CA ALA A 217 -2.35 10.67 22.51
C ALA A 217 -1.35 9.60 23.02
N PHE A 218 -0.27 9.35 22.27
CA PHE A 218 0.75 8.41 22.71
C PHE A 218 1.57 8.93 23.89
N ARG A 219 1.91 10.23 23.91
CA ARG A 219 2.57 10.87 25.07
C ARG A 219 1.72 10.76 26.33
N GLU A 220 0.42 11.01 26.23
CA GLU A 220 -0.52 10.87 27.35
C GLU A 220 -0.57 9.44 27.86
N ARG A 221 -0.62 8.46 26.94
CA ARG A 221 -0.59 7.04 27.31
C ARG A 221 0.71 6.65 28.00
N LEU A 222 1.85 7.12 27.52
CA LEU A 222 3.16 6.92 28.14
C LEU A 222 3.20 7.50 29.57
N SER A 223 2.66 8.71 29.75
CA SER A 223 2.58 9.36 31.06
C SER A 223 1.77 8.55 32.07
N GLN A 224 0.65 7.94 31.67
CA GLN A 224 -0.16 7.06 32.51
C GLN A 224 0.61 5.81 32.98
N GLU A 225 1.60 5.37 32.22
CA GLU A 225 2.46 4.24 32.53
C GLU A 225 3.78 4.65 33.23
N GLY A 226 3.90 5.92 33.63
CA GLY A 226 5.07 6.44 34.36
C GLY A 226 6.26 6.82 33.48
N TRP A 227 6.07 6.98 32.15
CA TRP A 227 7.09 7.41 31.22
C TRP A 227 6.96 8.90 30.89
N SER A 228 8.10 9.59 30.73
CA SER A 228 8.15 10.96 30.21
C SER A 228 8.58 10.94 28.75
N ALA A 229 7.82 11.64 27.89
CA ALA A 229 8.15 11.76 26.46
C ALA A 229 7.95 13.19 25.97
N GLU A 230 8.87 13.65 25.15
CA GLU A 230 8.86 14.96 24.51
C GLU A 230 8.42 14.85 23.04
N ILE A 231 7.80 15.90 22.52
CA ILE A 231 7.41 16.01 21.11
C ILE A 231 8.15 17.23 20.55
N PRO A 232 9.37 17.06 20.01
CA PRO A 232 10.14 18.16 19.49
C PRO A 232 9.48 18.83 18.29
N HIS A 233 9.69 20.13 18.14
CA HIS A 233 9.28 20.89 16.97
C HIS A 233 10.23 20.63 15.80
N HIS A 234 9.73 20.86 14.60
CA HIS A 234 10.56 20.74 13.40
C HIS A 234 11.73 21.75 13.44
N GLY A 235 12.96 21.24 13.31
CA GLY A 235 14.18 22.06 13.39
C GLY A 235 14.68 22.31 14.82
N GLU A 236 14.03 21.78 15.84
CA GLU A 236 14.50 21.87 17.23
C GLU A 236 15.77 21.03 17.43
N SER A 237 16.75 21.60 18.13
CA SER A 237 17.98 20.91 18.50
C SER A 237 17.85 20.30 19.89
N ILE A 238 18.25 19.04 20.02
CA ILE A 238 18.22 18.29 21.26
C ILE A 238 19.66 17.97 21.65
N SER A 239 20.00 18.27 22.91
CA SER A 239 21.30 17.90 23.49
C SER A 239 21.16 16.66 24.37
N PHE A 240 22.08 15.72 24.25
CA PHE A 240 22.15 14.47 24.99
C PHE A 240 23.20 14.53 26.08
#